data_57c6c5c094b0582b53cab2da9b4370de
#
_entry.id   57c6c5c094b0582b53cab2da9b4370de
#
_cell.length_a   1.000
_cell.length_b   1.000
_cell.length_c   1.000
_cell.angle_alpha   90.00
_cell.angle_beta   90.00
_cell.angle_gamma   90.00
#
_symmetry.space_group_name_H-M   'P 1'
#
loop_
_entity.id
_entity.type
_entity.pdbx_description
1 polymer ?
#
loop_
_entity_poly.entity_id
_entity_poly.type
_entity_poly.pdbx_seq_one_letter_code
_entity_poly.pdbx_strand_id
1 'polypeptide(L)'
;MSTSACAQEDSVKVASQNPSPMVESARQHERIKQQAYPGVSFEVSGILARPVQVFIPEHSRGSMDFDLLVHFHGASYVVQHSASKHRGNIIAASVNLGSGSKVYNDAFEDTTRFQHLIDSVVTEARGHLESHIKVRRLILSGFSAGYGAIRKIISSEDHYATVDAVLLLDGIHASYIPEREVLAHGGRIDSSGLLPYLKFARDASRKSSRKRFLITHSEIFPGTFVSTTEATDWLLRQLDIRRYPVLKWGPLGMQQLSEARRGHFTVLGFAGNSAPDHIDHFHSLYWFLNELMKL
;
A
#
# COMPACT_ATOMS: atom_id res chain seq x y z
N MET A 1 53.01 -26.45 22.77
CA MET A 1 51.86 -25.77 23.39
C MET A 1 51.45 -24.67 22.45
N SER A 2 50.41 -24.90 21.66
CA SER A 2 49.92 -23.93 20.65
C SER A 2 48.60 -23.35 21.18
N THR A 3 48.62 -22.09 21.56
CA THR A 3 47.41 -21.35 21.99
C THR A 3 46.67 -20.83 20.78
N SER A 4 45.54 -21.47 20.48
CA SER A 4 44.60 -21.00 19.49
C SER A 4 43.86 -19.79 20.07
N ALA A 5 44.09 -18.62 19.49
CA ALA A 5 43.31 -17.43 19.78
C ALA A 5 41.97 -17.55 19.05
N CYS A 6 40.91 -17.70 19.81
CA CYS A 6 39.53 -17.63 19.31
C CYS A 6 39.23 -16.16 18.96
N ALA A 7 39.08 -15.83 17.68
CA ALA A 7 38.62 -14.53 17.25
C ALA A 7 37.14 -14.44 17.62
N GLN A 8 36.84 -13.54 18.53
CA GLN A 8 35.46 -13.15 18.91
C GLN A 8 34.93 -12.30 17.77
N GLU A 9 34.00 -12.84 16.98
CA GLU A 9 33.23 -12.04 16.03
C GLU A 9 32.39 -11.02 16.80
N ASP A 10 32.82 -9.79 16.78
CA ASP A 10 31.98 -8.66 17.24
C ASP A 10 30.79 -8.55 16.30
N SER A 11 29.68 -9.17 16.68
CA SER A 11 28.39 -8.90 16.04
C SER A 11 28.03 -7.43 16.24
N VAL A 12 28.17 -6.62 15.19
CA VAL A 12 27.72 -5.24 15.19
C VAL A 12 26.20 -5.28 15.50
N LYS A 13 25.86 -5.00 16.73
CA LYS A 13 24.46 -4.76 17.12
C LYS A 13 24.02 -3.47 16.40
N VAL A 14 23.28 -3.63 15.31
CA VAL A 14 22.57 -2.49 14.72
C VAL A 14 21.69 -1.91 15.81
N ALA A 15 22.00 -0.70 16.25
CA ALA A 15 21.19 -0.02 17.24
C ALA A 15 19.74 0.10 16.70
N SER A 16 18.76 -0.22 17.54
CA SER A 16 17.36 0.03 17.18
C SER A 16 17.23 1.50 16.81
N GLN A 17 16.62 1.78 15.66
CA GLN A 17 16.41 3.14 15.20
C GLN A 17 15.49 3.85 16.18
N ASN A 18 16.03 4.74 16.98
CA ASN A 18 15.24 5.57 17.85
C ASN A 18 14.59 6.68 17.02
N PRO A 19 13.28 6.95 17.22
CA PRO A 19 12.63 8.08 16.57
C PRO A 19 13.33 9.40 16.90
N SER A 20 13.27 10.35 15.98
CA SER A 20 13.78 11.69 16.25
C SER A 20 13.03 12.34 17.41
N PRO A 21 13.67 12.72 18.52
CA PRO A 21 12.99 13.35 19.66
C PRO A 21 12.23 14.62 19.27
N MET A 22 12.68 15.32 18.26
CA MET A 22 12.05 16.54 17.75
C MET A 22 10.71 16.26 17.07
N VAL A 23 10.59 15.17 16.32
CA VAL A 23 9.35 14.79 15.63
C VAL A 23 8.33 14.24 16.62
N GLU A 24 8.73 13.37 17.54
CA GLU A 24 7.82 12.76 18.51
C GLU A 24 7.30 13.74 19.57
N SER A 25 8.11 14.71 19.97
CA SER A 25 7.67 15.72 20.94
C SER A 25 6.76 16.79 20.34
N ALA A 26 6.78 16.98 19.02
CA ALA A 26 6.05 18.05 18.33
C ALA A 26 4.76 17.58 17.64
N ARG A 27 4.55 16.26 17.44
CA ARG A 27 3.45 15.72 16.66
C ARG A 27 2.56 14.79 17.48
N GLN A 28 1.26 15.08 17.47
CA GLN A 28 0.25 14.14 17.95
C GLN A 28 -0.16 13.23 16.79
N HIS A 29 -0.07 11.92 17.00
CA HIS A 29 -0.50 10.93 16.03
C HIS A 29 -2.02 10.70 16.17
N GLU A 30 -2.79 11.51 15.46
CA GLU A 30 -4.24 11.35 15.42
C GLU A 30 -4.61 10.00 14.83
N ARG A 31 -5.63 9.35 15.42
CA ARG A 31 -6.10 8.05 14.97
C ARG A 31 -7.59 8.10 14.67
N ILE A 32 -7.97 7.55 13.52
CA ILE A 32 -9.37 7.27 13.24
C ILE A 32 -9.86 6.27 14.29
N LYS A 33 -10.93 6.64 14.99
CA LYS A 33 -11.58 5.76 15.97
C LYS A 33 -12.53 4.82 15.27
N GLN A 34 -12.62 3.59 15.78
CA GLN A 34 -13.64 2.64 15.33
C GLN A 34 -15.02 3.17 15.67
N GLN A 35 -15.84 3.30 14.64
CA GLN A 35 -17.24 3.72 14.77
C GLN A 35 -18.05 3.17 13.60
N ALA A 36 -19.37 3.13 13.75
CA ALA A 36 -20.26 2.82 12.64
C ALA A 36 -20.36 4.02 11.66
N TYR A 37 -20.35 3.71 10.38
CA TYR A 37 -20.60 4.68 9.30
C TYR A 37 -21.93 4.35 8.61
N PRO A 38 -22.71 5.37 8.22
CA PRO A 38 -23.95 5.16 7.44
C PRO A 38 -23.64 4.45 6.11
N GLY A 39 -24.34 3.37 5.83
CA GLY A 39 -24.14 2.56 4.64
C GLY A 39 -24.51 1.09 4.86
N VAL A 40 -24.08 0.25 3.92
CA VAL A 40 -24.28 -1.21 3.95
C VAL A 40 -22.94 -1.89 4.24
N SER A 41 -22.92 -2.77 5.23
CA SER A 41 -21.75 -3.61 5.56
C SER A 41 -22.14 -5.09 5.45
N PHE A 42 -21.28 -5.90 4.83
CA PHE A 42 -21.44 -7.35 4.73
C PHE A 42 -20.08 -8.03 4.63
N GLU A 43 -20.10 -9.37 4.68
CA GLU A 43 -18.90 -10.20 4.58
C GLU A 43 -18.96 -11.13 3.37
N VAL A 44 -17.82 -11.29 2.70
CA VAL A 44 -17.62 -12.33 1.69
C VAL A 44 -16.70 -13.39 2.26
N SER A 45 -17.20 -14.60 2.38
CA SER A 45 -16.52 -15.75 3.01
C SER A 45 -16.19 -16.86 2.01
N GLY A 46 -15.30 -17.79 2.40
CA GLY A 46 -15.01 -19.01 1.63
C GLY A 46 -13.99 -18.86 0.49
N ILE A 47 -13.49 -17.64 0.21
CA ILE A 47 -12.51 -17.39 -0.86
C ILE A 47 -11.09 -17.28 -0.30
N LEU A 48 -10.95 -16.54 0.78
CA LEU A 48 -9.68 -16.35 1.49
C LEU A 48 -9.74 -17.03 2.86
N ALA A 49 -8.60 -17.15 3.50
CA ALA A 49 -8.49 -17.77 4.84
C ALA A 49 -9.29 -17.02 5.93
N ARG A 50 -9.66 -15.76 5.66
CA ARG A 50 -10.52 -14.94 6.53
C ARG A 50 -11.59 -14.26 5.69
N PRO A 51 -12.78 -13.98 6.26
CA PRO A 51 -13.82 -13.21 5.61
C PRO A 51 -13.32 -11.83 5.18
N VAL A 52 -13.77 -11.38 4.02
CA VAL A 52 -13.51 -10.05 3.49
C VAL A 52 -14.64 -9.12 3.90
N GLN A 53 -14.31 -8.07 4.63
CA GLN A 53 -15.28 -7.05 5.07
C GLN A 53 -15.56 -6.10 3.92
N VAL A 54 -16.81 -5.96 3.54
CA VAL A 54 -17.22 -5.05 2.46
C VAL A 54 -18.11 -3.95 3.03
N PHE A 55 -17.88 -2.73 2.55
CA PHE A 55 -18.66 -1.56 2.93
C PHE A 55 -19.03 -0.71 1.72
N ILE A 56 -20.30 -0.30 1.66
CA ILE A 56 -20.84 0.61 0.67
C ILE A 56 -21.41 1.81 1.43
N PRO A 57 -20.80 3.00 1.34
CA PRO A 57 -21.28 4.16 2.08
C PRO A 57 -22.64 4.63 1.57
N GLU A 58 -23.43 5.25 2.46
CA GLU A 58 -24.81 5.68 2.19
C GLU A 58 -24.91 6.56 0.94
N HIS A 59 -23.96 7.49 0.74
CA HIS A 59 -23.97 8.38 -0.44
C HIS A 59 -23.79 7.64 -1.78
N SER A 60 -23.37 6.38 -1.75
CA SER A 60 -23.18 5.53 -2.94
C SER A 60 -24.38 4.64 -3.28
N ARG A 61 -25.35 4.49 -2.36
CA ARG A 61 -26.44 3.47 -2.49
C ARG A 61 -27.33 3.64 -3.72
N GLY A 62 -27.55 4.86 -4.18
CA GLY A 62 -28.38 5.14 -5.36
C GLY A 62 -27.65 5.09 -6.70
N SER A 63 -26.40 4.66 -6.72
CA SER A 63 -25.60 4.62 -7.95
C SER A 63 -25.64 3.27 -8.65
N MET A 64 -25.40 3.28 -9.96
CA MET A 64 -25.18 2.07 -10.76
C MET A 64 -23.69 1.90 -11.12
N ASP A 65 -22.89 2.97 -11.10
CA ASP A 65 -21.47 2.97 -11.43
C ASP A 65 -20.62 3.21 -10.18
N PHE A 66 -19.70 2.28 -9.91
CA PHE A 66 -18.85 2.30 -8.71
C PHE A 66 -17.37 2.18 -9.05
N ASP A 67 -16.54 2.78 -8.23
CA ASP A 67 -15.16 2.37 -8.07
C ASP A 67 -15.11 1.22 -7.05
N LEU A 68 -14.42 0.14 -7.36
CA LEU A 68 -14.19 -0.97 -6.43
C LEU A 68 -12.80 -0.84 -5.84
N LEU A 69 -12.73 -0.54 -4.55
CA LEU A 69 -11.49 -0.54 -3.77
C LEU A 69 -11.31 -1.90 -3.11
N VAL A 70 -10.18 -2.57 -3.37
CA VAL A 70 -9.73 -3.73 -2.60
C VAL A 70 -8.49 -3.33 -1.82
N HIS A 71 -8.63 -3.24 -0.51
CA HIS A 71 -7.55 -2.84 0.40
C HIS A 71 -6.98 -4.05 1.14
N PHE A 72 -5.66 -4.16 1.15
CA PHE A 72 -4.92 -5.26 1.78
C PHE A 72 -4.16 -4.76 3.01
N HIS A 73 -4.36 -5.45 4.13
CA HIS A 73 -3.72 -5.26 5.42
C HIS A 73 -4.16 -4.02 6.19
N GLY A 74 -4.68 -4.25 7.39
CA GLY A 74 -5.13 -3.21 8.31
C GLY A 74 -6.58 -3.41 8.78
N ALA A 75 -7.01 -2.57 9.67
CA ALA A 75 -8.33 -2.65 10.27
C ALA A 75 -9.43 -2.13 9.32
N SER A 76 -10.51 -2.89 9.16
CA SER A 76 -11.60 -2.58 8.22
C SER A 76 -12.28 -1.23 8.51
N TYR A 77 -12.34 -0.79 9.77
CA TYR A 77 -12.97 0.50 10.11
C TYR A 77 -12.24 1.71 9.51
N VAL A 78 -10.92 1.63 9.28
CA VAL A 78 -10.16 2.68 8.58
C VAL A 78 -10.52 2.70 7.09
N VAL A 79 -10.74 1.54 6.50
CA VAL A 79 -11.19 1.43 5.11
C VAL A 79 -12.63 1.94 4.96
N GLN A 80 -13.52 1.62 5.91
CA GLN A 80 -14.90 2.16 5.96
C GLN A 80 -14.91 3.68 6.10
N HIS A 81 -14.08 4.23 7.01
CA HIS A 81 -13.89 5.68 7.11
C HIS A 81 -13.47 6.28 5.77
N SER A 82 -12.48 5.65 5.13
CA SER A 82 -11.92 6.17 3.87
C SER A 82 -12.95 6.13 2.74
N ALA A 83 -13.75 5.06 2.67
CA ALA A 83 -14.87 4.97 1.73
C ALA A 83 -15.94 6.03 2.01
N SER A 84 -16.29 6.28 3.28
CA SER A 84 -17.27 7.31 3.65
C SER A 84 -16.81 8.74 3.31
N LYS A 85 -15.49 8.97 3.20
CA LYS A 85 -14.88 10.26 2.82
C LYS A 85 -14.52 10.35 1.33
N HIS A 86 -14.71 9.27 0.59
CA HIS A 86 -14.47 9.27 -0.85
C HIS A 86 -15.49 10.14 -1.58
N ARG A 87 -15.03 10.90 -2.59
CA ARG A 87 -15.88 11.86 -3.32
C ARG A 87 -16.74 11.21 -4.41
N GLY A 88 -16.44 9.98 -4.78
CA GLY A 88 -17.18 9.22 -5.79
C GLY A 88 -17.98 8.07 -5.17
N ASN A 89 -18.72 7.34 -6.00
CA ASN A 89 -19.39 6.13 -5.57
C ASN A 89 -18.38 4.99 -5.45
N ILE A 90 -18.38 4.31 -4.33
CA ILE A 90 -17.36 3.33 -4.00
C ILE A 90 -17.96 2.10 -3.30
N ILE A 91 -17.43 0.94 -3.64
CA ILE A 91 -17.53 -0.31 -2.87
C ILE A 91 -16.12 -0.57 -2.34
N ALA A 92 -15.98 -0.74 -1.04
CA ALA A 92 -14.69 -0.95 -0.40
C ALA A 92 -14.63 -2.34 0.25
N ALA A 93 -13.76 -3.19 -0.25
CA ALA A 93 -13.45 -4.51 0.28
C ALA A 93 -12.14 -4.47 1.07
N SER A 94 -12.17 -4.90 2.32
CA SER A 94 -11.03 -4.93 3.24
C SER A 94 -10.57 -6.35 3.49
N VAL A 95 -9.35 -6.68 3.05
CA VAL A 95 -8.71 -7.99 3.17
C VAL A 95 -7.64 -7.92 4.26
N ASN A 96 -7.85 -8.57 5.40
CA ASN A 96 -6.87 -8.65 6.49
C ASN A 96 -6.55 -10.12 6.83
N LEU A 97 -5.42 -10.61 6.32
CA LEU A 97 -4.97 -12.00 6.49
C LEU A 97 -3.99 -12.17 7.67
N GLY A 98 -3.60 -11.09 8.34
CA GLY A 98 -2.63 -11.09 9.41
C GLY A 98 -1.33 -10.39 9.03
N SER A 99 -0.24 -10.70 9.74
CA SER A 99 1.07 -10.08 9.54
C SER A 99 1.92 -10.79 8.48
N GLY A 100 2.82 -10.04 7.85
CA GLY A 100 3.80 -10.53 6.89
C GLY A 100 3.31 -10.57 5.44
N SER A 101 4.13 -10.05 4.53
CA SER A 101 3.78 -9.94 3.10
C SER A 101 3.65 -11.29 2.39
N LYS A 102 4.30 -12.34 2.93
CA LYS A 102 4.19 -13.70 2.39
C LYS A 102 2.75 -14.23 2.44
N VAL A 103 2.02 -14.00 3.54
CA VAL A 103 0.62 -14.44 3.69
C VAL A 103 -0.25 -13.84 2.60
N TYR A 104 -0.04 -12.58 2.26
CA TYR A 104 -0.77 -11.88 1.19
C TYR A 104 -0.34 -12.37 -0.20
N ASN A 105 0.94 -12.62 -0.42
CA ASN A 105 1.44 -13.14 -1.68
C ASN A 105 0.88 -14.54 -1.96
N ASP A 106 0.97 -15.45 -0.98
CA ASP A 106 0.53 -16.84 -1.11
C ASP A 106 -1.00 -16.93 -1.28
N ALA A 107 -1.76 -16.02 -0.69
CA ALA A 107 -3.21 -15.98 -0.83
C ALA A 107 -3.67 -15.83 -2.30
N PHE A 108 -2.84 -15.23 -3.16
CA PHE A 108 -3.13 -15.02 -4.58
C PHE A 108 -2.17 -15.78 -5.51
N GLU A 109 -1.54 -16.86 -5.00
CA GLU A 109 -0.73 -17.78 -5.83
C GLU A 109 -1.59 -18.44 -6.91
N ASP A 110 -2.78 -18.89 -6.54
CA ASP A 110 -3.84 -19.27 -7.48
C ASP A 110 -4.42 -18.00 -8.12
N THR A 111 -4.10 -17.81 -9.40
CA THR A 111 -4.48 -16.61 -10.15
C THR A 111 -6.01 -16.46 -10.30
N THR A 112 -6.79 -17.54 -10.20
CA THR A 112 -8.27 -17.48 -10.30
C THR A 112 -8.90 -16.87 -9.07
N ARG A 113 -8.23 -16.93 -7.93
CA ARG A 113 -8.76 -16.50 -6.64
C ARG A 113 -9.08 -15.01 -6.58
N PHE A 114 -8.26 -14.19 -7.23
CA PHE A 114 -8.53 -12.76 -7.28
C PHE A 114 -9.79 -12.44 -8.07
N GLN A 115 -10.00 -13.08 -9.22
CA GLN A 115 -11.24 -12.92 -10.01
C GLN A 115 -12.46 -13.39 -9.21
N HIS A 116 -12.38 -14.55 -8.55
CA HIS A 116 -13.46 -15.06 -7.69
C HIS A 116 -13.80 -14.07 -6.56
N LEU A 117 -12.79 -13.42 -5.97
CA LEU A 117 -13.01 -12.39 -4.95
C LEU A 117 -13.80 -11.21 -5.52
N ILE A 118 -13.37 -10.68 -6.67
CA ILE A 118 -14.05 -9.54 -7.32
C ILE A 118 -15.50 -9.91 -7.66
N ASP A 119 -15.71 -11.06 -8.29
CA ASP A 119 -17.04 -11.53 -8.71
C ASP A 119 -17.98 -11.70 -7.51
N SER A 120 -17.47 -12.27 -6.41
CA SER A 120 -18.27 -12.46 -5.20
C SER A 120 -18.61 -11.14 -4.53
N VAL A 121 -17.64 -10.21 -4.40
CA VAL A 121 -17.91 -8.86 -3.85
C VAL A 121 -18.99 -8.14 -4.67
N VAL A 122 -18.91 -8.21 -6.01
CA VAL A 122 -19.86 -7.56 -6.90
C VAL A 122 -21.24 -8.23 -6.81
N THR A 123 -21.30 -9.56 -6.73
CA THR A 123 -22.54 -10.31 -6.64
C THR A 123 -23.27 -10.01 -5.33
N GLU A 124 -22.57 -10.07 -4.19
CA GLU A 124 -23.15 -9.74 -2.89
C GLU A 124 -23.59 -8.27 -2.83
N ALA A 125 -22.77 -7.35 -3.36
CA ALA A 125 -23.14 -5.94 -3.42
C ALA A 125 -24.43 -5.70 -4.24
N ARG A 126 -24.64 -6.42 -5.36
CA ARG A 126 -25.88 -6.37 -6.14
C ARG A 126 -27.09 -6.83 -5.32
N GLY A 127 -26.94 -7.91 -4.55
CA GLY A 127 -27.98 -8.40 -3.66
C GLY A 127 -28.37 -7.37 -2.59
N HIS A 128 -27.38 -6.76 -1.94
CA HIS A 128 -27.61 -5.77 -0.89
C HIS A 128 -28.18 -4.43 -1.39
N LEU A 129 -27.84 -4.04 -2.62
CA LEU A 129 -28.35 -2.80 -3.22
C LEU A 129 -29.64 -3.00 -4.03
N GLU A 130 -30.07 -4.25 -4.23
CA GLU A 130 -31.21 -4.62 -5.09
C GLU A 130 -31.14 -3.93 -6.47
N SER A 131 -29.92 -3.79 -6.99
CA SER A 131 -29.61 -2.96 -8.16
C SER A 131 -28.54 -3.60 -9.05
N HIS A 132 -28.65 -3.32 -10.34
CA HIS A 132 -27.60 -3.66 -11.28
C HIS A 132 -26.43 -2.69 -11.11
N ILE A 133 -25.26 -3.20 -10.70
CA ILE A 133 -24.06 -2.39 -10.50
C ILE A 133 -22.99 -2.70 -11.53
N LYS A 134 -22.24 -1.68 -11.91
CA LYS A 134 -21.09 -1.75 -12.81
C LYS A 134 -19.84 -1.23 -12.11
N VAL A 135 -18.77 -2.01 -12.14
CA VAL A 135 -17.45 -1.54 -11.70
C VAL A 135 -16.85 -0.68 -12.80
N ARG A 136 -16.64 0.59 -12.52
CA ARG A 136 -16.04 1.57 -13.43
C ARG A 136 -14.52 1.52 -13.38
N ARG A 137 -13.96 1.38 -12.18
CA ARG A 137 -12.52 1.30 -11.93
C ARG A 137 -12.24 0.29 -10.82
N LEU A 138 -11.20 -0.51 -11.00
CA LEU A 138 -10.67 -1.40 -9.99
C LEU A 138 -9.41 -0.78 -9.38
N ILE A 139 -9.47 -0.52 -8.08
CA ILE A 139 -8.42 0.13 -7.30
C ILE A 139 -7.88 -0.88 -6.30
N LEU A 140 -6.59 -1.16 -6.34
CA LEU A 140 -5.90 -1.92 -5.32
C LEU A 140 -5.17 -0.98 -4.38
N SER A 141 -5.35 -1.16 -3.08
CA SER A 141 -4.60 -0.44 -2.06
C SER A 141 -3.98 -1.41 -1.07
N GLY A 142 -2.78 -1.12 -0.62
CA GLY A 142 -2.08 -1.91 0.40
C GLY A 142 -1.37 -1.02 1.41
N PHE A 143 -1.50 -1.38 2.67
CA PHE A 143 -0.69 -0.82 3.74
C PHE A 143 0.36 -1.84 4.15
N SER A 144 1.61 -1.39 4.42
CA SER A 144 2.65 -2.27 4.96
C SER A 144 2.72 -3.61 4.19
N ALA A 145 2.53 -4.74 4.86
CA ALA A 145 2.56 -6.09 4.29
C ALA A 145 1.58 -6.34 3.12
N GLY A 146 0.54 -5.52 2.98
CA GLY A 146 -0.46 -5.64 1.92
C GLY A 146 0.10 -5.53 0.49
N TYR A 147 1.28 -4.95 0.32
CA TYR A 147 1.96 -4.91 -0.98
C TYR A 147 2.17 -6.31 -1.58
N GLY A 148 2.32 -7.36 -0.74
CA GLY A 148 2.51 -8.73 -1.22
C GLY A 148 1.37 -9.23 -2.10
N ALA A 149 0.12 -8.94 -1.73
CA ALA A 149 -1.06 -9.26 -2.55
C ALA A 149 -1.03 -8.51 -3.88
N ILE A 150 -0.82 -7.19 -3.82
CA ILE A 150 -0.83 -6.34 -5.02
C ILE A 150 0.25 -6.79 -6.01
N ARG A 151 1.47 -7.04 -5.51
CA ARG A 151 2.55 -7.59 -6.33
C ARG A 151 2.12 -8.85 -7.09
N LYS A 152 1.53 -9.81 -6.39
CA LYS A 152 1.13 -11.08 -6.98
C LYS A 152 0.01 -10.89 -8.01
N ILE A 153 -1.00 -10.09 -7.69
CA ILE A 153 -2.12 -9.80 -8.57
C ILE A 153 -1.65 -9.13 -9.86
N ILE A 154 -0.87 -8.05 -9.78
CA ILE A 154 -0.39 -7.34 -10.99
C ILE A 154 0.74 -8.07 -11.73
N SER A 155 1.23 -9.21 -11.23
CA SER A 155 2.14 -10.09 -11.97
C SER A 155 1.41 -10.95 -13.01
N SER A 156 0.10 -11.15 -12.86
CA SER A 156 -0.74 -11.80 -13.88
C SER A 156 -1.15 -10.79 -14.94
N GLU A 157 -0.92 -11.09 -16.22
CA GLU A 157 -1.27 -10.17 -17.32
C GLU A 157 -2.77 -9.88 -17.37
N ASP A 158 -3.63 -10.89 -17.11
CA ASP A 158 -5.07 -10.74 -17.12
C ASP A 158 -5.53 -9.77 -16.02
N HIS A 159 -5.03 -9.96 -14.80
CA HIS A 159 -5.35 -9.06 -13.69
C HIS A 159 -4.71 -7.69 -13.86
N TYR A 160 -3.48 -7.64 -14.39
CA TYR A 160 -2.82 -6.40 -14.71
C TYR A 160 -3.66 -5.52 -15.65
N ALA A 161 -4.29 -6.13 -16.65
CA ALA A 161 -5.13 -5.41 -17.60
C ALA A 161 -6.36 -4.77 -16.92
N THR A 162 -6.96 -5.44 -15.93
CA THR A 162 -8.18 -5.00 -15.25
C THR A 162 -7.95 -3.96 -14.15
N VAL A 163 -6.75 -3.92 -13.54
CA VAL A 163 -6.43 -2.97 -12.46
C VAL A 163 -6.19 -1.58 -13.04
N ASP A 164 -7.02 -0.61 -12.66
CA ASP A 164 -6.92 0.79 -13.10
C ASP A 164 -5.98 1.63 -12.21
N ALA A 165 -5.96 1.35 -10.91
CA ALA A 165 -5.18 2.16 -9.97
C ALA A 165 -4.55 1.34 -8.85
N VAL A 166 -3.36 1.75 -8.41
CA VAL A 166 -2.64 1.15 -7.27
C VAL A 166 -2.27 2.26 -6.29
N LEU A 167 -2.50 2.00 -5.00
CA LEU A 167 -2.10 2.85 -3.88
C LEU A 167 -1.29 2.03 -2.88
N LEU A 168 -0.03 2.38 -2.67
CA LEU A 168 0.83 1.78 -1.66
C LEU A 168 1.08 2.76 -0.51
N LEU A 169 0.65 2.37 0.68
CA LEU A 169 0.78 3.14 1.90
C LEU A 169 1.93 2.58 2.73
N ASP A 170 3.08 3.23 2.63
CA ASP A 170 4.33 2.87 3.32
C ASP A 170 4.63 1.36 3.29
N GLY A 171 4.49 0.75 2.11
CA GLY A 171 4.60 -0.69 1.94
C GLY A 171 4.95 -1.08 0.51
N ILE A 172 6.24 -1.11 0.21
CA ILE A 172 6.86 -1.77 -0.94
C ILE A 172 8.28 -2.14 -0.53
N HIS A 173 8.58 -3.43 -0.48
CA HIS A 173 9.84 -3.95 0.02
C HIS A 173 10.41 -5.01 -0.91
N ALA A 174 11.73 -5.19 -0.81
CA ALA A 174 12.50 -6.22 -1.49
C ALA A 174 13.57 -6.79 -0.54
N SER A 175 14.27 -7.84 -0.94
CA SER A 175 15.43 -8.34 -0.23
C SER A 175 16.70 -7.62 -0.67
N TYR A 176 17.74 -7.69 0.15
CA TYR A 176 19.10 -7.37 -0.29
C TYR A 176 19.81 -8.61 -0.87
N ILE A 177 20.84 -8.37 -1.66
CA ILE A 177 21.79 -9.38 -2.15
C ILE A 177 23.21 -8.90 -1.83
N PRO A 178 24.01 -9.58 -1.00
CA PRO A 178 23.61 -10.71 -0.13
C PRO A 178 22.48 -10.37 0.85
N GLU A 179 21.80 -11.42 1.36
CA GLU A 179 20.68 -11.22 2.30
C GLU A 179 21.13 -10.40 3.51
N ARG A 180 20.33 -9.37 3.86
CA ARG A 180 20.56 -8.43 4.97
C ARG A 180 21.78 -7.52 4.83
N GLU A 181 22.48 -7.55 3.72
CA GLU A 181 23.56 -6.61 3.46
C GLU A 181 23.02 -5.32 2.84
N VAL A 182 22.97 -4.26 3.65
CA VAL A 182 22.40 -2.96 3.23
C VAL A 182 23.26 -2.29 2.15
N LEU A 183 22.67 -1.37 1.38
CA LEU A 183 23.36 -0.67 0.29
C LEU A 183 24.63 0.06 0.76
N ALA A 184 24.63 0.63 1.96
CA ALA A 184 25.76 1.32 2.54
C ALA A 184 26.99 0.40 2.80
N HIS A 185 26.76 -0.90 2.91
CA HIS A 185 27.82 -1.90 3.13
C HIS A 185 28.17 -2.68 1.85
N GLY A 186 27.69 -2.24 0.68
CA GLY A 186 27.98 -2.88 -0.61
C GLY A 186 26.89 -3.83 -1.11
N GLY A 187 25.83 -4.02 -0.35
CA GLY A 187 24.67 -4.81 -0.78
C GLY A 187 23.95 -4.22 -1.98
N ARG A 188 23.12 -5.02 -2.63
CA ARG A 188 22.29 -4.62 -3.77
C ARG A 188 20.84 -4.99 -3.53
N ILE A 189 19.93 -4.28 -4.17
CA ILE A 189 18.51 -4.62 -4.14
C ILE A 189 18.23 -5.84 -5.03
N ASP A 190 17.62 -6.89 -4.47
CA ASP A 190 16.94 -7.90 -5.28
C ASP A 190 15.67 -7.29 -5.88
N SER A 191 15.80 -6.82 -7.10
CA SER A 191 14.69 -6.12 -7.76
C SER A 191 13.63 -7.04 -8.36
N SER A 192 13.77 -8.35 -8.29
CA SER A 192 12.81 -9.29 -8.89
C SER A 192 11.37 -9.04 -8.44
N GLY A 193 11.17 -8.81 -7.14
CA GLY A 193 9.87 -8.46 -6.57
C GLY A 193 9.38 -7.04 -6.89
N LEU A 194 10.23 -6.17 -7.45
CA LEU A 194 9.87 -4.79 -7.83
C LEU A 194 9.48 -4.66 -9.30
N LEU A 195 9.78 -5.65 -10.14
CA LEU A 195 9.51 -5.59 -11.59
C LEU A 195 8.02 -5.40 -11.93
N PRO A 196 7.04 -6.06 -11.27
CA PRO A 196 5.63 -5.80 -11.52
C PRO A 196 5.23 -4.35 -11.26
N TYR A 197 5.76 -3.77 -10.18
CA TYR A 197 5.55 -2.36 -9.85
C TYR A 197 6.24 -1.42 -10.83
N LEU A 198 7.44 -1.76 -11.31
CA LEU A 198 8.13 -0.99 -12.35
C LEU A 198 7.32 -0.95 -13.64
N LYS A 199 6.74 -2.09 -14.07
CA LYS A 199 5.84 -2.16 -15.22
C LYS A 199 4.64 -1.22 -15.02
N PHE A 200 4.00 -1.30 -13.85
CA PHE A 200 2.83 -0.48 -13.53
C PHE A 200 3.17 1.02 -13.46
N ALA A 201 4.29 1.38 -12.83
CA ALA A 201 4.79 2.75 -12.74
C ALA A 201 5.14 3.32 -14.13
N ARG A 202 5.76 2.51 -15.00
CA ARG A 202 6.06 2.90 -16.39
C ARG A 202 4.80 3.22 -17.17
N ASP A 203 3.77 2.38 -17.07
CA ASP A 203 2.51 2.62 -17.74
C ASP A 203 1.79 3.84 -17.16
N ALA A 204 1.70 3.96 -15.83
CA ALA A 204 1.12 5.13 -15.17
C ALA A 204 1.88 6.45 -15.49
N SER A 205 3.16 6.38 -15.83
CA SER A 205 3.95 7.55 -16.20
C SER A 205 3.61 8.14 -17.58
N ARG A 206 2.84 7.41 -18.41
CA ARG A 206 2.40 7.89 -19.72
C ARG A 206 1.15 8.74 -19.56
N LYS A 207 1.12 9.95 -20.10
CA LYS A 207 -0.05 10.86 -20.03
C LYS A 207 -1.32 10.27 -20.65
N SER A 208 -1.20 9.39 -21.63
CA SER A 208 -2.32 8.71 -22.29
C SER A 208 -2.81 7.46 -21.52
N SER A 209 -2.13 7.06 -20.45
CA SER A 209 -2.50 5.88 -19.69
C SER A 209 -3.75 6.13 -18.83
N ARG A 210 -4.56 5.09 -18.67
CA ARG A 210 -5.64 5.07 -17.68
C ARG A 210 -5.16 4.62 -16.30
N LYS A 211 -3.96 4.01 -16.22
CA LYS A 211 -3.40 3.52 -14.97
C LYS A 211 -2.92 4.67 -14.09
N ARG A 212 -3.19 4.57 -12.79
CA ARG A 212 -2.76 5.52 -11.77
C ARG A 212 -1.98 4.81 -10.70
N PHE A 213 -0.88 5.39 -10.27
CA PHE A 213 -0.05 4.79 -9.24
C PHE A 213 0.45 5.84 -8.25
N LEU A 214 0.11 5.66 -6.98
CA LEU A 214 0.59 6.51 -5.91
C LEU A 214 1.26 5.65 -4.84
N ILE A 215 2.47 6.02 -4.45
CA ILE A 215 3.23 5.41 -3.37
C ILE A 215 3.50 6.49 -2.32
N THR A 216 3.23 6.19 -1.07
CA THR A 216 3.68 7.00 0.05
C THR A 216 4.74 6.24 0.85
N HIS A 217 5.69 6.94 1.46
CA HIS A 217 6.68 6.33 2.33
C HIS A 217 7.09 7.25 3.49
N SER A 218 7.42 6.64 4.61
CA SER A 218 8.11 7.24 5.74
C SER A 218 9.62 7.17 5.54
N GLU A 219 10.39 7.59 6.56
CA GLU A 219 11.85 7.44 6.62
C GLU A 219 12.29 6.19 7.39
N ILE A 220 11.37 5.23 7.62
CA ILE A 220 11.69 3.99 8.33
C ILE A 220 12.69 3.18 7.52
N PHE A 221 13.80 2.84 8.17
CA PHE A 221 14.87 2.01 7.63
C PHE A 221 14.98 0.71 8.45
N PRO A 222 14.45 -0.43 7.95
CA PRO A 222 14.45 -1.69 8.68
C PRO A 222 15.85 -2.31 8.89
N GLY A 223 16.78 -2.05 7.98
CA GLY A 223 18.14 -2.59 8.02
C GLY A 223 18.26 -4.08 7.67
N THR A 224 17.16 -4.82 7.64
CA THR A 224 17.15 -6.27 7.33
C THR A 224 16.55 -6.59 5.96
N PHE A 225 15.81 -5.64 5.39
CA PHE A 225 15.24 -5.70 4.05
C PHE A 225 15.15 -4.27 3.49
N VAL A 226 14.98 -4.16 2.19
CA VAL A 226 14.91 -2.88 1.46
C VAL A 226 13.73 -2.07 1.97
N SER A 227 14.00 -0.85 2.43
CA SER A 227 12.98 0.09 2.90
C SER A 227 12.07 0.56 1.76
N THR A 228 10.90 1.10 2.10
CA THR A 228 10.01 1.70 1.08
C THR A 228 10.69 2.86 0.36
N THR A 229 11.53 3.64 1.05
CA THR A 229 12.33 4.72 0.46
C THR A 229 13.30 4.17 -0.59
N GLU A 230 14.12 3.16 -0.25
CA GLU A 230 15.08 2.56 -1.19
C GLU A 230 14.39 1.91 -2.39
N ALA A 231 13.27 1.20 -2.15
CA ALA A 231 12.49 0.59 -3.24
C ALA A 231 11.90 1.64 -4.19
N THR A 232 11.36 2.75 -3.65
CA THR A 232 10.85 3.84 -4.47
C THR A 232 11.96 4.57 -5.22
N ASP A 233 13.12 4.79 -4.61
CA ASP A 233 14.28 5.39 -5.28
C ASP A 233 14.81 4.50 -6.40
N TRP A 234 14.76 3.18 -6.21
CA TRP A 234 15.08 2.24 -7.28
C TRP A 234 14.09 2.40 -8.46
N LEU A 235 12.76 2.44 -8.21
CA LEU A 235 11.76 2.66 -9.25
C LEU A 235 11.98 3.98 -10.00
N LEU A 236 12.22 5.06 -9.25
CA LEU A 236 12.45 6.40 -9.83
C LEU A 236 13.69 6.42 -10.73
N ARG A 237 14.79 5.78 -10.30
CA ARG A 237 16.02 5.65 -11.13
C ARG A 237 15.76 4.84 -12.40
N GLN A 238 15.00 3.71 -12.33
CA GLN A 238 14.67 2.90 -13.51
C GLN A 238 13.82 3.66 -14.53
N LEU A 239 13.10 4.68 -14.09
CA LEU A 239 12.22 5.50 -14.93
C LEU A 239 12.83 6.86 -15.28
N ASP A 240 14.03 7.18 -14.80
CA ASP A 240 14.65 8.50 -14.92
C ASP A 240 13.71 9.61 -14.43
N ILE A 241 13.11 9.43 -13.24
CA ILE A 241 12.24 10.40 -12.60
C ILE A 241 12.97 11.01 -11.39
N ARG A 242 13.09 12.35 -11.42
CA ARG A 242 13.73 13.07 -10.32
C ARG A 242 12.77 13.24 -9.14
N ARG A 243 13.29 13.03 -7.92
CA ARG A 243 12.65 13.40 -6.66
C ARG A 243 12.98 14.85 -6.34
N TYR A 244 11.98 15.62 -5.96
CA TYR A 244 12.12 17.02 -5.57
C TYR A 244 11.87 17.16 -4.06
N PRO A 245 12.71 17.93 -3.33
CA PRO A 245 12.43 18.26 -1.96
C PRO A 245 11.22 19.22 -1.90
N VAL A 246 10.38 19.02 -0.91
CA VAL A 246 9.25 19.89 -0.60
C VAL A 246 9.11 19.99 0.92
N LEU A 247 8.40 21.02 1.37
CA LEU A 247 8.01 21.14 2.77
C LEU A 247 6.52 21.52 2.80
N LYS A 248 5.68 20.51 3.01
CA LYS A 248 4.22 20.68 2.99
C LYS A 248 3.60 19.91 4.17
N TRP A 249 2.48 20.40 4.68
CA TRP A 249 1.67 19.63 5.62
C TRP A 249 0.70 18.74 4.85
N GLY A 250 0.75 17.45 5.16
CA GLY A 250 -0.17 16.43 4.67
C GLY A 250 -1.31 16.16 5.65
N PRO A 251 -2.04 15.07 5.45
CA PRO A 251 -3.12 14.68 6.35
C PRO A 251 -2.56 14.30 7.74
N LEU A 252 -3.40 14.43 8.77
CA LEU A 252 -3.07 14.07 10.17
C LEU A 252 -1.75 14.67 10.68
N GLY A 253 -1.38 15.88 10.22
CA GLY A 253 -0.15 16.54 10.62
C GLY A 253 1.13 15.89 10.05
N MET A 254 1.04 14.97 9.10
CA MET A 254 2.22 14.41 8.42
C MET A 254 2.97 15.51 7.66
N GLN A 255 4.28 15.58 7.82
CA GLN A 255 5.11 16.53 7.09
C GLN A 255 5.68 15.89 5.84
N GLN A 256 5.24 16.34 4.66
CA GLN A 256 5.77 15.87 3.39
C GLN A 256 7.13 16.53 3.11
N LEU A 257 8.15 15.72 2.86
CA LEU A 257 9.54 16.15 2.63
C LEU A 257 9.97 16.03 1.17
N SER A 258 9.31 15.17 0.39
CA SER A 258 9.67 14.99 -1.01
C SER A 258 8.48 14.59 -1.87
N GLU A 259 8.61 14.84 -3.17
CA GLU A 259 7.69 14.33 -4.18
C GLU A 259 8.42 14.01 -5.49
N ALA A 260 7.89 13.01 -6.21
CA ALA A 260 8.28 12.71 -7.59
C ALA A 260 7.01 12.41 -8.39
N ARG A 261 6.87 13.00 -9.58
CA ARG A 261 5.67 12.87 -10.41
C ARG A 261 6.03 12.75 -11.88
N ARG A 262 5.35 11.84 -12.60
CA ARG A 262 5.33 11.78 -14.06
C ARG A 262 4.03 11.14 -14.53
N GLY A 263 3.26 11.83 -15.38
CA GLY A 263 1.92 11.37 -15.79
C GLY A 263 1.03 11.15 -14.58
N HIS A 264 0.55 9.92 -14.40
CA HIS A 264 -0.28 9.49 -13.28
C HIS A 264 0.51 8.63 -12.25
N PHE A 265 1.83 8.65 -12.32
CA PHE A 265 2.70 8.05 -11.31
C PHE A 265 3.22 9.11 -10.35
N THR A 266 3.04 8.86 -9.06
CA THR A 266 3.42 9.79 -7.98
C THR A 266 4.05 9.04 -6.81
N VAL A 267 5.15 9.58 -6.27
CA VAL A 267 5.77 9.13 -5.01
C VAL A 267 5.80 10.31 -4.05
N LEU A 268 5.32 10.13 -2.83
CA LEU A 268 5.30 11.14 -1.77
C LEU A 268 6.06 10.61 -0.55
N GLY A 269 7.11 11.32 -0.14
CA GLY A 269 7.90 11.00 1.05
C GLY A 269 7.54 11.91 2.21
N PHE A 270 7.35 11.31 3.38
CA PHE A 270 6.95 11.98 4.61
C PHE A 270 8.00 11.79 5.70
N ALA A 271 8.15 12.79 6.56
CA ALA A 271 8.95 12.70 7.78
C ALA A 271 8.40 11.64 8.72
N GLY A 272 9.31 11.02 9.46
CA GLY A 272 8.99 10.07 10.51
C GLY A 272 9.63 8.71 10.30
N ASN A 273 10.11 8.12 11.39
CA ASN A 273 10.82 6.84 11.38
C ASN A 273 10.36 5.90 12.49
N SER A 274 9.19 6.15 13.06
CA SER A 274 8.59 5.37 14.14
C SER A 274 7.39 4.54 13.67
N ALA A 275 7.00 3.55 14.48
CA ALA A 275 5.79 2.77 14.21
C ALA A 275 4.51 3.64 14.13
N PRO A 276 4.30 4.66 14.99
CA PRO A 276 3.22 5.62 14.81
C PRO A 276 3.23 6.33 13.45
N ASP A 277 4.39 6.77 12.95
CA ASP A 277 4.51 7.40 11.64
C ASP A 277 4.08 6.45 10.51
N HIS A 278 4.49 5.18 10.59
CA HIS A 278 4.06 4.14 9.66
C HIS A 278 2.53 4.00 9.62
N ILE A 279 1.89 3.94 10.80
CA ILE A 279 0.45 3.79 10.93
C ILE A 279 -0.30 5.02 10.40
N ASP A 280 0.27 6.23 10.47
CA ASP A 280 -0.35 7.44 9.94
C ASP A 280 -0.64 7.36 8.45
N HIS A 281 0.21 6.69 7.68
CA HIS A 281 -0.05 6.43 6.26
C HIS A 281 -1.36 5.68 6.05
N PHE A 282 -1.62 4.65 6.86
CA PHE A 282 -2.87 3.90 6.77
C PHE A 282 -4.08 4.72 7.21
N HIS A 283 -3.99 5.43 8.34
CA HIS A 283 -5.07 6.29 8.81
C HIS A 283 -5.34 7.47 7.88
N SER A 284 -4.42 7.77 6.97
CA SER A 284 -4.57 8.78 5.91
C SER A 284 -5.05 8.21 4.57
N LEU A 285 -5.47 6.95 4.51
CA LEU A 285 -5.96 6.28 3.30
C LEU A 285 -7.02 7.14 2.57
N TYR A 286 -7.95 7.74 3.29
CA TYR A 286 -9.00 8.59 2.71
C TYR A 286 -8.44 9.76 1.89
N TRP A 287 -7.36 10.37 2.36
CA TRP A 287 -6.72 11.49 1.69
C TRP A 287 -5.93 11.02 0.46
N PHE A 288 -5.10 10.00 0.62
CA PHE A 288 -4.30 9.45 -0.47
C PHE A 288 -5.15 8.82 -1.58
N LEU A 289 -6.28 8.20 -1.23
CA LEU A 289 -7.23 7.69 -2.21
C LEU A 289 -7.82 8.83 -3.06
N ASN A 290 -8.21 9.93 -2.44
CA ASN A 290 -8.69 11.10 -3.18
C ASN A 290 -7.59 11.77 -4.03
N GLU A 291 -6.34 11.80 -3.56
CA GLU A 291 -5.20 12.28 -4.36
C GLU A 291 -4.94 11.38 -5.57
N LEU A 292 -4.95 10.05 -5.38
CA LEU A 292 -4.82 9.08 -6.47
C LEU A 292 -5.88 9.30 -7.56
N MET A 293 -7.10 9.66 -7.19
CA MET A 293 -8.20 9.86 -8.14
C MET A 293 -8.11 11.18 -8.89
N LYS A 294 -7.30 12.14 -8.45
CA LYS A 294 -7.02 13.39 -9.18
C LYS A 294 -5.96 13.21 -10.27
N LEU A 295 -5.12 12.16 -10.18
CA LEU A 295 -4.09 11.89 -11.19
C LEU A 295 -4.75 11.45 -12.50
#